data_6cef10ecdac7b64347ca17bf7a1b3677
#
_entry.id   6cef10ecdac7b64347ca17bf7a1b3677
#
_cell.length_a   1.000
_cell.length_b   1.000
_cell.length_c   1.000
_cell.angle_alpha   90.00
_cell.angle_beta   90.00
_cell.angle_gamma   90.00
#
_symmetry.space_group_name_H-M   'P 1'
#
loop_
_entity.id
_entity.type
_entity.pdbx_description
1 polymer ?
#
loop_
_entity_poly.entity_id
_entity_poly.type
_entity_poly.pdbx_seq_one_letter_code
_entity_poly.pdbx_strand_id
1 'polypeptide(L)'
;STRVRSSAASDVYKRQMNRFKNDNLKQMLQMLCSEQELDETMLLMFFWNMSLNNELLAYLNEKVYFPVLFSGRTTITAEEVSACLNELKQTENGLKEWSDSTIDITASKYLTLLKKFGLLEGTIKKKIIYKNLSEKQFVLFLYWLIQAEDTTNLGDSIWMKYSFMEKEYFIERCLKHKYTKYINVNFNGDILRVEPLLSYEEICHEC
;
A
#
# COMPACT_ATOMS: atom_id res chain seq x y z
N SER A 1 18.65 -24.41 -2.50
CA SER A 1 17.54 -23.55 -2.98
C SER A 1 17.30 -22.30 -2.11
N THR A 2 17.74 -22.26 -0.87
CA THR A 2 17.57 -21.16 0.11
C THR A 2 18.40 -19.91 -0.23
N ARG A 3 19.56 -20.08 -0.86
CA ARG A 3 20.48 -18.96 -1.17
C ARG A 3 19.97 -18.04 -2.30
N VAL A 4 19.18 -18.56 -3.25
CA VAL A 4 18.63 -17.78 -4.39
C VAL A 4 17.46 -16.90 -3.96
N ARG A 5 16.64 -17.35 -2.98
CA ARG A 5 15.52 -16.56 -2.44
C ARG A 5 16.00 -15.37 -1.62
N SER A 6 17.08 -15.52 -0.86
CA SER A 6 17.71 -14.43 -0.09
C SER A 6 18.25 -13.31 -0.99
N SER A 7 18.82 -13.61 -2.16
CA SER A 7 19.36 -12.60 -3.07
C SER A 7 18.26 -11.77 -3.74
N ALA A 8 17.15 -12.40 -4.17
CA ALA A 8 16.04 -11.70 -4.81
C ALA A 8 15.31 -10.74 -3.83
N ALA A 9 15.12 -11.13 -2.58
CA ALA A 9 14.58 -10.26 -1.54
C ALA A 9 15.52 -9.08 -1.25
N SER A 10 16.83 -9.33 -1.17
CA SER A 10 17.86 -8.31 -1.00
C SER A 10 17.89 -7.31 -2.17
N ASP A 11 17.69 -7.76 -3.40
CA ASP A 11 17.70 -6.89 -4.58
C ASP A 11 16.44 -6.03 -4.66
N VAL A 12 15.27 -6.56 -4.32
CA VAL A 12 14.02 -5.79 -4.20
C VAL A 12 14.18 -4.73 -3.11
N TYR A 13 14.68 -5.10 -1.95
CA TYR A 13 14.97 -4.21 -0.84
C TYR A 13 15.89 -3.04 -1.25
N LYS A 14 17.05 -3.33 -1.86
CA LYS A 14 18.00 -2.31 -2.31
C LYS A 14 17.39 -1.35 -3.34
N ARG A 15 16.57 -1.84 -4.26
CA ARG A 15 15.88 -1.00 -5.24
C ARG A 15 14.85 -0.08 -4.58
N GLN A 16 14.12 -0.56 -3.57
CA GLN A 16 13.17 0.24 -2.82
C GLN A 16 13.89 1.31 -1.99
N MET A 17 14.97 0.96 -1.29
CA MET A 17 15.74 1.87 -0.47
C MET A 17 16.26 3.11 -1.22
N ASN A 18 16.57 2.97 -2.51
CA ASN A 18 17.05 4.09 -3.35
C ASN A 18 15.93 5.02 -3.84
N ARG A 19 14.65 4.70 -3.58
CA ARG A 19 13.48 5.47 -4.05
C ARG A 19 12.76 6.21 -2.94
N PHE A 20 13.19 6.09 -1.69
CA PHE A 20 12.52 6.78 -0.60
C PHE A 20 12.77 8.29 -0.65
N LYS A 21 11.68 9.05 -0.67
CA LYS A 21 11.70 10.51 -0.52
C LYS A 21 11.72 10.93 0.96
N ASN A 22 11.48 10.00 1.89
CA ASN A 22 11.34 10.26 3.31
C ASN A 22 12.22 9.32 4.13
N ASP A 23 13.13 9.89 4.94
CA ASP A 23 14.09 9.14 5.73
C ASP A 23 13.43 8.28 6.82
N ASN A 24 12.31 8.72 7.41
CA ASN A 24 11.58 7.96 8.42
C ASN A 24 11.00 6.66 7.84
N LEU A 25 10.38 6.73 6.65
CA LEU A 25 9.86 5.54 5.96
C LEU A 25 10.99 4.59 5.56
N LYS A 26 12.12 5.15 5.14
CA LYS A 26 13.32 4.39 4.85
C LYS A 26 13.83 3.64 6.08
N GLN A 27 13.92 4.33 7.22
CA GLN A 27 14.35 3.74 8.49
C GLN A 27 13.40 2.62 8.94
N MET A 28 12.08 2.85 8.92
CA MET A 28 11.08 1.81 9.23
C MET A 28 11.30 0.54 8.41
N LEU A 29 11.51 0.69 7.10
CA LEU A 29 11.71 -0.46 6.22
C LEU A 29 13.04 -1.16 6.48
N GLN A 30 14.11 -0.40 6.77
CA GLN A 30 15.41 -0.96 7.14
C GLN A 30 15.32 -1.83 8.37
N MET A 31 14.65 -1.34 9.41
CA MET A 31 14.50 -2.06 10.67
C MET A 31 13.65 -3.32 10.50
N LEU A 32 12.50 -3.22 9.83
CA LEU A 32 11.63 -4.37 9.58
C LEU A 32 12.30 -5.45 8.70
N CYS A 33 13.18 -5.04 7.76
CA CYS A 33 13.87 -5.97 6.87
C CYS A 33 15.16 -6.56 7.46
N SER A 34 15.67 -6.04 8.59
CA SER A 34 16.92 -6.50 9.18
C SER A 34 16.80 -7.85 9.86
N GLU A 35 15.62 -8.27 10.22
CA GLU A 35 15.44 -9.36 11.17
C GLU A 35 14.95 -10.69 10.59
N GLN A 36 14.37 -10.82 9.37
CA GLN A 36 13.95 -12.15 8.93
C GLN A 36 13.37 -12.27 7.50
N GLU A 37 12.79 -13.44 7.20
CA GLU A 37 12.05 -13.78 5.98
C GLU A 37 10.89 -12.80 5.73
N LEU A 38 10.57 -12.54 4.46
CA LEU A 38 9.46 -11.68 4.03
C LEU A 38 8.13 -12.16 4.64
N ASP A 39 7.67 -11.47 5.67
CA ASP A 39 6.38 -11.69 6.28
C ASP A 39 5.27 -10.83 5.63
N GLU A 40 4.04 -11.01 6.06
CA GLU A 40 2.89 -10.26 5.54
C GLU A 40 3.01 -8.76 5.83
N THR A 41 3.56 -8.38 6.97
CA THR A 41 3.75 -6.98 7.36
C THR A 41 4.72 -6.27 6.42
N MET A 42 5.83 -6.93 6.08
CA MET A 42 6.80 -6.40 5.11
C MET A 42 6.19 -6.28 3.71
N LEU A 43 5.38 -7.25 3.27
CA LEU A 43 4.70 -7.17 1.98
C LEU A 43 3.73 -5.98 1.92
N LEU A 44 3.01 -5.69 3.00
CA LEU A 44 2.16 -4.49 3.11
C LEU A 44 2.98 -3.20 3.08
N MET A 45 4.08 -3.14 3.83
CA MET A 45 4.98 -1.99 3.81
C MET A 45 5.56 -1.75 2.41
N PHE A 46 5.94 -2.79 1.68
CA PHE A 46 6.36 -2.68 0.28
C PHE A 46 5.24 -2.18 -0.62
N PHE A 47 4.01 -2.69 -0.46
CA PHE A 47 2.85 -2.25 -1.23
C PHE A 47 2.60 -0.75 -1.02
N TRP A 48 2.57 -0.29 0.21
CA TRP A 48 2.35 1.12 0.55
C TRP A 48 3.45 2.02 -0.02
N ASN A 49 4.71 1.67 0.21
CA ASN A 49 5.84 2.46 -0.28
C ASN A 49 5.97 2.44 -1.81
N MET A 50 5.74 1.32 -2.45
CA MET A 50 5.76 1.25 -3.92
C MET A 50 4.64 2.10 -4.51
N SER A 51 3.45 2.08 -3.93
CA SER A 51 2.34 2.90 -4.39
C SER A 51 2.64 4.40 -4.23
N LEU A 52 3.23 4.80 -3.11
CA LEU A 52 3.62 6.20 -2.87
C LEU A 52 4.67 6.72 -3.88
N ASN A 53 5.55 5.84 -4.36
CA ASN A 53 6.66 6.21 -5.25
C ASN A 53 6.46 5.81 -6.72
N ASN A 54 5.29 5.33 -7.11
CA ASN A 54 4.96 4.94 -8.47
C ASN A 54 3.54 5.38 -8.83
N GLU A 55 3.47 6.48 -9.57
CA GLU A 55 2.20 7.13 -9.96
C GLU A 55 1.27 6.18 -10.74
N LEU A 56 1.82 5.36 -11.65
CA LEU A 56 1.01 4.40 -12.40
C LEU A 56 0.43 3.31 -11.49
N LEU A 57 1.22 2.81 -10.53
CA LEU A 57 0.74 1.83 -9.55
C LEU A 57 -0.36 2.44 -8.67
N ALA A 58 -0.15 3.67 -8.16
CA ALA A 58 -1.15 4.38 -7.37
C ALA A 58 -2.44 4.61 -8.17
N TYR A 59 -2.31 5.04 -9.44
CA TYR A 59 -3.45 5.24 -10.33
C TYR A 59 -4.27 3.96 -10.55
N LEU A 60 -3.61 2.84 -10.86
CA LEU A 60 -4.29 1.55 -11.05
C LEU A 60 -4.92 1.03 -9.76
N ASN A 61 -4.28 1.24 -8.61
CA ASN A 61 -4.88 0.91 -7.33
C ASN A 61 -6.16 1.72 -7.09
N GLU A 62 -6.14 3.02 -7.36
CA GLU A 62 -7.28 3.93 -7.19
C GLU A 62 -8.42 3.63 -8.16
N LYS A 63 -8.11 3.31 -9.43
CA LYS A 63 -9.11 3.13 -10.50
C LYS A 63 -9.62 1.70 -10.65
N VAL A 64 -8.84 0.70 -10.24
CA VAL A 64 -9.20 -0.71 -10.44
C VAL A 64 -9.29 -1.46 -9.12
N TYR A 65 -8.20 -1.52 -8.34
CA TYR A 65 -8.14 -2.40 -7.16
C TYR A 65 -9.12 -1.98 -6.05
N PHE A 66 -9.06 -0.74 -5.59
CA PHE A 66 -9.91 -0.27 -4.49
C PHE A 66 -11.40 -0.21 -4.85
N PRO A 67 -11.82 0.22 -6.06
CA PRO A 67 -13.23 0.14 -6.45
C PRO A 67 -13.76 -1.30 -6.43
N VAL A 68 -12.99 -2.28 -6.88
CA VAL A 68 -13.38 -3.70 -6.82
C VAL A 68 -13.45 -4.18 -5.37
N LEU A 69 -12.44 -3.86 -4.55
CA LEU A 69 -12.39 -4.22 -3.13
C LEU A 69 -13.61 -3.69 -2.36
N PHE A 70 -13.91 -2.39 -2.48
CA PHE A 70 -14.98 -1.74 -1.71
C PHE A 70 -16.38 -1.99 -2.28
N SER A 71 -16.50 -2.40 -3.54
CA SER A 71 -17.81 -2.85 -4.09
C SER A 71 -18.20 -4.26 -3.67
N GLY A 72 -17.33 -4.98 -2.95
CA GLY A 72 -17.54 -6.37 -2.56
C GLY A 72 -17.38 -7.37 -3.71
N ARG A 73 -16.88 -6.94 -4.88
CA ARG A 73 -16.52 -7.86 -5.97
C ARG A 73 -15.36 -8.74 -5.56
N THR A 74 -15.39 -9.98 -6.02
CA THR A 74 -14.42 -10.98 -5.61
C THR A 74 -13.27 -11.19 -6.62
N THR A 75 -13.36 -10.61 -7.81
CA THR A 75 -12.39 -10.85 -8.89
C THR A 75 -12.02 -9.59 -9.65
N ILE A 76 -10.77 -9.55 -10.12
CA ILE A 76 -10.24 -8.56 -11.06
C ILE A 76 -9.71 -9.29 -12.28
N THR A 77 -9.93 -8.75 -13.49
CA THR A 77 -9.43 -9.31 -14.74
C THR A 77 -8.36 -8.41 -15.38
N ALA A 78 -7.55 -9.00 -16.26
CA ALA A 78 -6.55 -8.24 -17.02
C ALA A 78 -7.20 -7.25 -17.99
N GLU A 79 -8.35 -7.60 -18.53
CA GLU A 79 -9.14 -6.77 -19.45
C GLU A 79 -9.61 -5.48 -18.77
N GLU A 80 -10.04 -5.53 -17.50
CA GLU A 80 -10.42 -4.34 -16.73
C GLU A 80 -9.22 -3.40 -16.54
N VAL A 81 -8.04 -3.96 -16.27
CA VAL A 81 -6.80 -3.17 -16.14
C VAL A 81 -6.38 -2.60 -17.49
N SER A 82 -6.45 -3.39 -18.58
CA SER A 82 -6.15 -2.93 -19.94
C SER A 82 -7.10 -1.81 -20.37
N ALA A 83 -8.40 -1.89 -20.06
CA ALA A 83 -9.37 -0.85 -20.33
C ALA A 83 -9.01 0.46 -19.62
N CYS A 84 -8.70 0.39 -18.33
CA CYS A 84 -8.25 1.54 -17.53
C CYS A 84 -6.96 2.18 -18.09
N LEU A 85 -5.98 1.37 -18.52
CA LEU A 85 -4.75 1.87 -19.15
C LEU A 85 -5.02 2.51 -20.52
N ASN A 86 -5.96 2.00 -21.30
CA ASN A 86 -6.37 2.59 -22.57
C ASN A 86 -7.06 3.96 -22.39
N GLU A 87 -7.87 4.13 -21.33
CA GLU A 87 -8.43 5.43 -20.98
C GLU A 87 -7.32 6.41 -20.57
N LEU A 88 -6.40 5.99 -19.72
CA LEU A 88 -5.26 6.81 -19.30
C LEU A 88 -4.38 7.22 -20.48
N LYS A 89 -4.16 6.34 -21.47
CA LYS A 89 -3.41 6.60 -22.69
C LYS A 89 -3.96 7.79 -23.49
N GLN A 90 -5.27 8.04 -23.42
CA GLN A 90 -5.89 9.15 -24.15
C GLN A 90 -5.56 10.52 -23.54
N THR A 91 -5.27 10.57 -22.24
CA THR A 91 -5.02 11.80 -21.50
C THR A 91 -3.54 12.03 -21.20
N GLU A 92 -2.79 10.96 -21.00
CA GLU A 92 -1.38 11.02 -20.58
C GLU A 92 -0.41 10.90 -21.75
N ASN A 93 0.35 11.96 -22.01
CA ASN A 93 1.31 12.01 -23.10
C ASN A 93 2.37 10.91 -23.05
N GLY A 94 2.81 10.52 -21.85
CA GLY A 94 3.81 9.48 -21.65
C GLY A 94 3.36 8.07 -22.06
N LEU A 95 2.05 7.85 -22.22
CA LEU A 95 1.48 6.55 -22.60
C LEU A 95 1.03 6.52 -24.08
N LYS A 96 1.01 7.64 -24.79
CA LYS A 96 0.52 7.71 -26.18
C LYS A 96 1.18 6.72 -27.13
N GLU A 97 2.47 6.47 -26.95
CA GLU A 97 3.28 5.57 -27.77
C GLU A 97 3.16 4.08 -27.36
N TRP A 98 2.40 3.77 -26.31
CA TRP A 98 2.24 2.39 -25.87
C TRP A 98 1.41 1.59 -26.87
N SER A 99 1.95 0.45 -27.32
CA SER A 99 1.20 -0.51 -28.12
C SER A 99 0.19 -1.28 -27.26
N ASP A 100 -0.79 -1.90 -27.88
CA ASP A 100 -1.77 -2.78 -27.20
C ASP A 100 -1.06 -3.90 -26.45
N SER A 101 -0.01 -4.46 -27.04
CA SER A 101 0.83 -5.47 -26.38
C SER A 101 1.52 -4.93 -25.12
N THR A 102 1.96 -3.67 -25.13
CA THR A 102 2.55 -3.03 -23.94
C THR A 102 1.51 -2.87 -22.84
N ILE A 103 0.29 -2.47 -23.19
CA ILE A 103 -0.84 -2.34 -22.27
C ILE A 103 -1.17 -3.69 -21.62
N ASP A 104 -1.33 -4.75 -22.41
CA ASP A 104 -1.68 -6.08 -21.90
C ASP A 104 -0.58 -6.68 -21.02
N ILE A 105 0.69 -6.49 -21.39
CA ILE A 105 1.82 -6.90 -20.56
C ILE A 105 1.82 -6.14 -19.24
N THR A 106 1.55 -4.83 -19.27
CA THR A 106 1.50 -3.99 -18.06
C THR A 106 0.34 -4.39 -17.16
N ALA A 107 -0.84 -4.65 -17.72
CA ALA A 107 -1.99 -5.15 -16.98
C ALA A 107 -1.70 -6.48 -16.27
N SER A 108 -1.08 -7.42 -16.99
CA SER A 108 -0.68 -8.71 -16.43
C SER A 108 0.38 -8.59 -15.35
N LYS A 109 1.35 -7.69 -15.52
CA LYS A 109 2.39 -7.39 -14.52
C LYS A 109 1.81 -6.75 -13.26
N TYR A 110 0.85 -5.83 -13.40
CA TYR A 110 0.15 -5.21 -12.29
C TYR A 110 -0.57 -6.25 -11.42
N LEU A 111 -1.38 -7.11 -12.01
CA LEU A 111 -2.08 -8.17 -11.29
C LEU A 111 -1.13 -9.18 -10.63
N THR A 112 0.00 -9.46 -11.29
CA THR A 112 1.05 -10.31 -10.73
C THR A 112 1.73 -9.64 -9.54
N LEU A 113 1.92 -8.32 -9.58
CA LEU A 113 2.49 -7.54 -8.48
C LEU A 113 1.56 -7.54 -7.27
N LEU A 114 0.25 -7.30 -7.46
CA LEU A 114 -0.74 -7.38 -6.37
C LEU A 114 -0.79 -8.79 -5.74
N LYS A 115 -0.66 -9.83 -6.58
CA LYS A 115 -0.55 -11.21 -6.06
C LYS A 115 0.72 -11.41 -5.21
N LYS A 116 1.85 -10.83 -5.60
CA LYS A 116 3.10 -10.89 -4.81
C LYS A 116 2.97 -10.18 -3.46
N PHE A 117 2.16 -9.14 -3.37
CA PHE A 117 1.83 -8.47 -2.10
C PHE A 117 0.78 -9.24 -1.27
N GLY A 118 0.31 -10.39 -1.73
CA GLY A 118 -0.72 -11.15 -1.06
C GLY A 118 -2.11 -10.51 -1.08
N LEU A 119 -2.37 -9.60 -2.04
CA LEU A 119 -3.66 -8.92 -2.21
C LEU A 119 -4.58 -9.66 -3.17
N LEU A 120 -4.02 -10.51 -4.01
CA LEU A 120 -4.74 -11.36 -4.96
C LEU A 120 -4.24 -12.80 -4.89
N GLU A 121 -5.11 -13.75 -5.24
CA GLU A 121 -4.78 -15.15 -5.44
C GLU A 121 -5.25 -15.65 -6.81
N GLY A 122 -4.88 -16.87 -7.16
CA GLY A 122 -5.25 -17.53 -8.42
C GLY A 122 -4.25 -17.28 -9.57
N THR A 123 -4.49 -17.96 -10.69
CA THR A 123 -3.66 -17.88 -11.90
C THR A 123 -4.33 -17.10 -13.02
N ILE A 124 -5.41 -17.62 -13.58
CA ILE A 124 -6.17 -16.99 -14.67
C ILE A 124 -7.14 -15.95 -14.11
N LYS A 125 -8.02 -16.38 -13.20
CA LYS A 125 -8.92 -15.48 -12.48
C LYS A 125 -8.23 -15.01 -11.20
N LYS A 126 -8.04 -13.70 -11.05
CA LYS A 126 -7.46 -13.10 -9.85
C LYS A 126 -8.56 -12.79 -8.87
N LYS A 127 -8.55 -13.49 -7.73
CA LYS A 127 -9.50 -13.25 -6.63
C LYS A 127 -8.90 -12.30 -5.62
N ILE A 128 -9.73 -11.39 -5.10
CA ILE A 128 -9.37 -10.48 -4.00
C ILE A 128 -9.16 -11.28 -2.72
N ILE A 129 -8.03 -11.01 -2.06
CA ILE A 129 -7.80 -11.41 -0.67
C ILE A 129 -8.13 -10.21 0.21
N TYR A 130 -9.23 -10.29 0.96
CA TYR A 130 -9.63 -9.23 1.88
C TYR A 130 -8.66 -9.17 3.05
N LYS A 131 -8.05 -8.01 3.25
CA LYS A 131 -7.09 -7.76 4.33
C LYS A 131 -7.79 -7.16 5.53
N ASN A 132 -7.44 -7.71 6.71
CA ASN A 132 -7.78 -7.11 7.99
C ASN A 132 -6.46 -6.89 8.73
N LEU A 133 -6.00 -5.65 8.78
CA LEU A 133 -4.74 -5.32 9.42
C LEU A 133 -4.74 -5.75 10.89
N SER A 134 -3.71 -6.45 11.33
CA SER A 134 -3.47 -6.70 12.76
C SER A 134 -3.30 -5.38 13.51
N GLU A 135 -3.19 -5.41 14.83
CA GLU A 135 -2.92 -4.19 15.62
C GLU A 135 -1.58 -3.56 15.23
N LYS A 136 -0.55 -4.38 15.15
CA LYS A 136 0.78 -4.01 14.68
C LYS A 136 0.75 -3.37 13.29
N GLN A 137 0.16 -4.05 12.31
CA GLN A 137 0.06 -3.57 10.95
C GLN A 137 -0.72 -2.25 10.85
N PHE A 138 -1.78 -2.08 11.64
CA PHE A 138 -2.56 -0.85 11.65
C PHE A 138 -1.76 0.32 12.24
N VAL A 139 -1.01 0.10 13.31
CA VAL A 139 -0.13 1.14 13.88
C VAL A 139 0.96 1.53 12.89
N LEU A 140 1.63 0.56 12.26
CA LEU A 140 2.63 0.83 11.21
C LEU A 140 2.02 1.58 10.02
N PHE A 141 0.77 1.23 9.63
CA PHE A 141 0.04 1.96 8.61
C PHE A 141 -0.19 3.42 8.97
N LEU A 142 -0.60 3.71 10.22
CA LEU A 142 -0.81 5.10 10.68
C LEU A 142 0.49 5.91 10.64
N TYR A 143 1.59 5.34 11.08
CA TYR A 143 2.91 5.99 11.00
C TYR A 143 3.35 6.24 9.56
N TRP A 144 3.07 5.28 8.66
CA TRP A 144 3.30 5.46 7.23
C TRP A 144 2.39 6.55 6.66
N LEU A 145 1.09 6.54 6.98
CA LEU A 145 0.11 7.49 6.47
C LEU A 145 0.46 8.94 6.85
N ILE A 146 0.87 9.18 8.10
CA ILE A 146 1.32 10.50 8.59
C ILE A 146 2.48 11.03 7.73
N GLN A 147 3.38 10.16 7.29
CA GLN A 147 4.52 10.55 6.45
C GLN A 147 4.19 10.64 4.96
N ALA A 148 3.19 9.90 4.50
CA ALA A 148 2.75 9.91 3.10
C ALA A 148 1.89 11.14 2.78
N GLU A 149 1.29 11.74 3.79
CA GLU A 149 0.31 12.83 3.65
C GLU A 149 0.89 14.16 4.11
N ASP A 150 0.72 15.19 3.28
CA ASP A 150 1.13 16.56 3.61
C ASP A 150 0.02 17.35 4.34
N THR A 151 -1.18 16.77 4.49
CA THR A 151 -2.32 17.43 5.15
C THR A 151 -2.43 17.05 6.62
N THR A 152 -2.98 17.96 7.41
CA THR A 152 -3.27 17.72 8.83
C THR A 152 -4.56 16.94 9.06
N ASN A 153 -5.42 16.78 8.02
CA ASN A 153 -6.67 16.02 8.10
C ASN A 153 -6.51 14.65 7.41
N LEU A 154 -6.17 13.63 8.18
CA LEU A 154 -6.02 12.26 7.65
C LEU A 154 -7.36 11.64 7.20
N GLY A 155 -8.50 12.18 7.65
CA GLY A 155 -9.83 11.71 7.24
C GLY A 155 -10.14 11.94 5.76
N ASP A 156 -9.45 12.88 5.10
CA ASP A 156 -9.60 13.19 3.68
C ASP A 156 -8.42 12.68 2.83
N SER A 157 -7.49 11.97 3.44
CA SER A 157 -6.34 11.41 2.75
C SER A 157 -6.75 10.39 1.69
N ILE A 158 -6.25 10.56 0.47
CA ILE A 158 -6.40 9.57 -0.61
C ILE A 158 -5.72 8.24 -0.27
N TRP A 159 -4.73 8.27 0.63
CA TRP A 159 -3.96 7.11 1.06
C TRP A 159 -4.67 6.28 2.13
N MET A 160 -5.74 6.80 2.76
CA MET A 160 -6.49 6.08 3.79
C MET A 160 -7.02 4.73 3.32
N LYS A 161 -7.43 4.61 2.03
CA LYS A 161 -7.89 3.36 1.41
C LYS A 161 -6.88 2.22 1.49
N TYR A 162 -5.59 2.55 1.61
CA TYR A 162 -4.52 1.58 1.75
C TYR A 162 -4.52 0.85 3.11
N SER A 163 -5.39 1.28 4.02
CA SER A 163 -5.75 0.52 5.23
C SER A 163 -6.72 -0.63 4.95
N PHE A 164 -7.24 -0.74 3.72
CA PHE A 164 -8.31 -1.68 3.29
C PHE A 164 -9.64 -1.50 4.04
N MET A 165 -9.89 -0.30 4.58
CA MET A 165 -11.09 0.05 5.34
C MET A 165 -11.83 1.22 4.70
N GLU A 166 -13.16 1.23 4.87
CA GLU A 166 -13.99 2.40 4.63
C GLU A 166 -13.68 3.50 5.66
N LYS A 167 -13.93 4.76 5.30
CA LYS A 167 -13.59 5.94 6.10
C LYS A 167 -14.11 5.85 7.54
N GLU A 168 -15.35 5.47 7.72
CA GLU A 168 -16.01 5.41 9.01
C GLU A 168 -15.35 4.37 9.93
N TYR A 169 -15.08 3.18 9.39
CA TYR A 169 -14.40 2.10 10.12
C TYR A 169 -12.95 2.45 10.46
N PHE A 170 -12.27 3.16 9.55
CA PHE A 170 -10.91 3.63 9.80
C PHE A 170 -10.87 4.63 10.97
N ILE A 171 -11.76 5.63 10.96
CA ILE A 171 -11.87 6.64 12.03
C ILE A 171 -12.22 5.95 13.37
N GLU A 172 -13.25 5.10 13.37
CA GLU A 172 -13.64 4.34 14.56
C GLU A 172 -12.46 3.53 15.14
N ARG A 173 -11.68 2.91 14.24
CA ARG A 173 -10.51 2.13 14.67
C ARG A 173 -9.43 3.01 15.28
N CYS A 174 -9.15 4.20 14.73
CA CYS A 174 -8.19 5.15 15.29
C CYS A 174 -8.55 5.57 16.73
N LEU A 175 -9.85 5.70 17.03
CA LEU A 175 -10.35 6.14 18.34
C LEU A 175 -10.31 5.05 19.43
N LYS A 176 -9.95 3.80 19.10
CA LYS A 176 -9.91 2.72 20.10
C LYS A 176 -8.79 2.94 21.11
N HIS A 177 -9.13 2.85 22.39
CA HIS A 177 -8.22 3.08 23.52
C HIS A 177 -6.88 2.30 23.42
N LYS A 178 -6.89 1.12 22.86
CA LYS A 178 -5.68 0.28 22.73
C LYS A 178 -4.55 0.92 21.92
N TYR A 179 -4.83 1.94 21.11
CA TYR A 179 -3.84 2.65 20.30
C TYR A 179 -3.30 3.91 20.98
N THR A 180 -3.86 4.36 22.11
CA THR A 180 -3.47 5.61 22.80
C THR A 180 -2.02 5.62 23.31
N LYS A 181 -1.38 4.48 23.41
CA LYS A 181 0.05 4.38 23.74
C LYS A 181 0.97 4.68 22.55
N TYR A 182 0.45 4.61 21.33
CA TYR A 182 1.22 4.80 20.09
C TYR A 182 0.92 6.13 19.41
N ILE A 183 -0.32 6.59 19.53
CA ILE A 183 -0.83 7.76 18.81
C ILE A 183 -1.72 8.61 19.69
N ASN A 184 -1.67 9.92 19.46
CA ASN A 184 -2.66 10.87 19.93
C ASN A 184 -3.65 11.16 18.81
N VAL A 185 -4.96 10.99 19.07
CA VAL A 185 -6.01 11.16 18.06
C VAL A 185 -6.96 12.24 18.50
N ASN A 186 -7.21 13.19 17.62
CA ASN A 186 -8.25 14.22 17.77
C ASN A 186 -9.20 14.15 16.58
N PHE A 187 -10.48 13.92 16.86
CA PHE A 187 -11.54 13.90 15.85
C PHE A 187 -12.72 14.78 16.32
N ASN A 188 -13.12 15.74 15.50
CA ASN A 188 -14.20 16.69 15.81
C ASN A 188 -15.46 16.47 14.95
N GLY A 189 -15.56 15.34 14.26
CA GLY A 189 -16.64 15.02 13.32
C GLY A 189 -16.25 15.22 11.86
N ASP A 190 -15.38 16.18 11.54
CA ASP A 190 -14.95 16.48 10.18
C ASP A 190 -13.43 16.23 9.99
N ILE A 191 -12.63 16.65 10.96
CA ILE A 191 -11.17 16.63 10.88
C ILE A 191 -10.62 15.53 11.79
N LEU A 192 -9.91 14.59 11.21
CA LEU A 192 -9.14 13.56 11.91
C LEU A 192 -7.66 13.95 11.94
N ARG A 193 -7.16 14.28 13.13
CA ARG A 193 -5.72 14.49 13.37
C ARG A 193 -5.16 13.32 14.14
N VAL A 194 -4.03 12.82 13.67
CA VAL A 194 -3.29 11.72 14.33
C VAL A 194 -1.85 12.17 14.45
N GLU A 195 -1.32 12.10 15.67
CA GLU A 195 0.06 12.46 15.99
C GLU A 195 0.77 11.23 16.57
N PRO A 196 1.98 10.91 16.10
CA PRO A 196 2.76 9.82 16.65
C PRO A 196 3.26 10.18 18.05
N LEU A 197 3.19 9.26 19.00
CA LEU A 197 3.72 9.43 20.37
C LEU A 197 5.10 8.79 20.54
N LEU A 198 5.45 7.85 19.69
CA LEU A 198 6.75 7.19 19.67
C LEU A 198 7.53 7.62 18.43
N SER A 199 8.84 7.52 18.49
CA SER A 199 9.70 7.66 17.30
C SER A 199 9.48 6.51 16.33
N TYR A 200 9.90 6.67 15.08
CA TYR A 200 9.83 5.61 14.06
C TYR A 200 10.71 4.40 14.40
N GLU A 201 11.78 4.61 15.17
CA GLU A 201 12.62 3.55 15.69
C GLU A 201 11.91 2.76 16.77
N GLU A 202 11.36 3.45 17.78
CA GLU A 202 10.64 2.81 18.88
C GLU A 202 9.45 2.00 18.39
N ILE A 203 8.65 2.52 17.44
CA ILE A 203 7.48 1.79 16.93
C ILE A 203 7.85 0.50 16.21
N CYS A 204 9.00 0.44 15.53
CA CYS A 204 9.47 -0.78 14.88
C CYS A 204 9.90 -1.86 15.87
N HIS A 205 10.38 -1.46 17.06
CA HIS A 205 10.74 -2.39 18.14
C HIS A 205 9.54 -2.82 18.98
N GLU A 206 8.56 -1.94 19.19
CA GLU A 206 7.32 -2.23 19.94
C GLU A 206 6.33 -3.09 19.13
N CYS A 207 6.41 -3.00 17.85
CA CYS A 207 5.66 -3.75 16.87
C CYS A 207 6.46 -4.91 16.32
#